data_a7a919402647d912e2a9fc8bc9f9996b
#
_entry.id   a7a919402647d912e2a9fc8bc9f9996b
#
_cell.length_a   1.000
_cell.length_b   1.000
_cell.length_c   1.000
_cell.angle_alpha   90.00
_cell.angle_beta   90.00
_cell.angle_gamma   90.00
#
_symmetry.space_group_name_H-M   'P 1'
#
loop_
_entity.id
_entity.type
_entity.pdbx_description
1 polymer ?
#
loop_
_entity_poly.entity_id
_entity_poly.type
_entity_poly.pdbx_seq_one_letter_code
_entity_poly.pdbx_strand_id
1 'polypeptide(L)'
;MLLFAYPTVAAWVTQYNQSKIITTYASDVDSADPDAATQLAQAHAYNDALSVGAVLEANTNVPTGVGEGGDDTLDYDSILDANGAGLMARLRIPAINLDLPVYHGTSDETLLEGLGHLEGTSLPVGGEGTRAVITGHRGLADARMFTDLNQVEVGDTFVIEVFGEVLTYRVFDTKVVEPDETEALRAEQGRDLVTLVTCTPLGINTHRILVTGERVYPTPQEDLDAAGDPPTVPSFPWWAVGLAAGFVLVGLYVWRSGYPPRKRGTRTRTATPAATPDSDSTQPQVVSSGPNDVSQQFPDATS
;
A
#
# COMPACT_ATOMS: atom_id res chain seq x y z
N MET A 1 -20.05 9.29 7.34
CA MET A 1 -19.26 10.13 6.41
C MET A 1 -17.75 9.90 6.51
N LEU A 2 -17.11 9.82 7.68
CA LEU A 2 -15.66 9.56 7.81
C LEU A 2 -15.22 8.22 7.17
N LEU A 3 -16.00 7.16 7.30
CA LEU A 3 -15.70 5.84 6.72
C LEU A 3 -15.59 5.86 5.18
N PHE A 4 -16.38 6.69 4.49
CA PHE A 4 -16.34 6.79 3.02
C PHE A 4 -15.16 7.62 2.50
N ALA A 5 -14.57 8.48 3.34
CA ALA A 5 -13.41 9.28 2.97
C ALA A 5 -12.08 8.54 3.21
N TYR A 6 -12.09 7.47 4.01
CA TYR A 6 -10.87 6.75 4.40
C TYR A 6 -10.05 6.26 3.20
N PRO A 7 -10.60 5.54 2.21
CA PRO A 7 -9.80 5.03 1.08
C PRO A 7 -9.12 6.16 0.30
N THR A 8 -9.83 7.26 0.04
CA THR A 8 -9.29 8.42 -0.70
C THR A 8 -8.16 9.10 0.07
N VAL A 9 -8.33 9.26 1.39
CA VAL A 9 -7.30 9.86 2.25
C VAL A 9 -6.07 8.98 2.31
N ALA A 10 -6.26 7.69 2.55
CA ALA A 10 -5.19 6.73 2.68
C ALA A 10 -4.40 6.61 1.36
N ALA A 11 -5.08 6.44 0.22
CA ALA A 11 -4.43 6.38 -1.09
C ALA A 11 -3.62 7.65 -1.40
N TRP A 12 -4.15 8.84 -1.04
CA TRP A 12 -3.41 10.09 -1.22
C TRP A 12 -2.15 10.13 -0.36
N VAL A 13 -2.22 9.72 0.91
CA VAL A 13 -1.07 9.68 1.83
C VAL A 13 -0.01 8.68 1.34
N THR A 14 -0.42 7.49 0.93
CA THR A 14 0.49 6.47 0.40
C THR A 14 1.20 6.98 -0.85
N GLN A 15 0.48 7.54 -1.82
CA GLN A 15 1.09 8.09 -3.03
C GLN A 15 2.03 9.27 -2.72
N TYR A 16 1.69 10.11 -1.75
CA TYR A 16 2.56 11.20 -1.30
C TYR A 16 3.85 10.67 -0.66
N ASN A 17 3.77 9.61 0.16
CA ASN A 17 4.95 9.00 0.76
C ASN A 17 5.84 8.34 -0.30
N GLN A 18 5.26 7.59 -1.23
CA GLN A 18 5.99 6.97 -2.35
C GLN A 18 6.69 8.02 -3.22
N SER A 19 6.02 9.16 -3.51
CA SER A 19 6.64 10.25 -4.27
C SER A 19 7.83 10.89 -3.54
N LYS A 20 7.81 10.93 -2.21
CA LYS A 20 8.98 11.38 -1.42
C LYS A 20 10.16 10.42 -1.53
N ILE A 21 9.92 9.12 -1.41
CA ILE A 21 10.95 8.08 -1.53
C ILE A 21 11.60 8.17 -2.91
N ILE A 22 10.81 8.29 -3.98
CA ILE A 22 11.33 8.45 -5.33
C ILE A 22 12.15 9.74 -5.47
N THR A 23 11.72 10.83 -4.83
CA THR A 23 12.44 12.11 -4.89
C THR A 23 13.84 12.02 -4.26
N THR A 24 14.03 11.19 -3.24
CA THR A 24 15.33 10.99 -2.59
C THR A 24 16.18 9.91 -3.26
N TYR A 25 15.58 9.05 -4.08
CA TYR A 25 16.24 7.87 -4.65
C TYR A 25 17.58 8.18 -5.33
N ALA A 26 17.65 9.21 -6.16
CA ALA A 26 18.92 9.57 -6.83
C ALA A 26 20.01 9.97 -5.82
N SER A 27 19.67 10.72 -4.78
CA SER A 27 20.62 11.10 -3.73
C SER A 27 20.99 9.92 -2.83
N ASP A 28 20.09 8.98 -2.64
CA ASP A 28 20.34 7.76 -1.86
C ASP A 28 21.34 6.89 -2.63
N VAL A 29 21.15 6.72 -3.96
CA VAL A 29 22.10 6.03 -4.84
C VAL A 29 23.48 6.69 -4.87
N ASP A 30 23.53 8.04 -4.94
CA ASP A 30 24.79 8.79 -4.94
C ASP A 30 25.58 8.63 -3.63
N SER A 31 24.90 8.33 -2.53
CA SER A 31 25.47 8.14 -1.20
C SER A 31 25.58 6.67 -0.77
N ALA A 32 25.21 5.73 -1.65
CA ALA A 32 25.22 4.31 -1.34
C ALA A 32 26.65 3.77 -1.08
N ASP A 33 26.75 2.84 -0.15
CA ASP A 33 28.01 2.12 0.16
C ASP A 33 27.71 0.60 0.17
N PRO A 34 28.30 -0.17 -0.77
CA PRO A 34 29.20 0.22 -1.86
C PRO A 34 28.60 1.18 -2.89
N ASP A 35 29.46 1.86 -3.66
CA ASP A 35 29.04 2.79 -4.70
C ASP A 35 28.20 2.12 -5.82
N ALA A 36 27.44 2.93 -6.57
CA ALA A 36 26.52 2.45 -7.61
C ALA A 36 27.18 1.51 -8.63
N ALA A 37 28.40 1.82 -9.08
CA ALA A 37 29.09 0.99 -10.07
C ALA A 37 29.45 -0.39 -9.49
N THR A 38 29.87 -0.43 -8.23
CA THR A 38 30.16 -1.68 -7.52
C THR A 38 28.91 -2.50 -7.33
N GLN A 39 27.81 -1.89 -6.90
CA GLN A 39 26.52 -2.57 -6.71
C GLN A 39 25.94 -3.12 -8.03
N LEU A 40 26.02 -2.37 -9.13
CA LEU A 40 25.63 -2.85 -10.46
C LEU A 40 26.49 -4.05 -10.91
N ALA A 41 27.82 -4.00 -10.67
CA ALA A 41 28.70 -5.12 -10.99
C ALA A 41 28.37 -6.37 -10.16
N GLN A 42 28.04 -6.21 -8.87
CA GLN A 42 27.56 -7.31 -8.01
C GLN A 42 26.23 -7.86 -8.50
N ALA A 43 25.31 -7.00 -8.93
CA ALA A 43 24.01 -7.43 -9.47
C ALA A 43 24.15 -8.23 -10.76
N HIS A 44 25.05 -7.84 -11.67
CA HIS A 44 25.35 -8.63 -12.85
C HIS A 44 25.99 -9.98 -12.49
N ALA A 45 26.95 -10.01 -11.56
CA ALA A 45 27.57 -11.25 -11.08
C ALA A 45 26.53 -12.17 -10.41
N TYR A 46 25.60 -11.62 -9.65
CA TYR A 46 24.47 -12.36 -9.07
C TYR A 46 23.60 -12.98 -10.18
N ASN A 47 23.23 -12.21 -11.21
CA ASN A 47 22.45 -12.70 -12.34
C ASN A 47 23.15 -13.83 -13.09
N ASP A 48 24.46 -13.74 -13.29
CA ASP A 48 25.28 -14.76 -13.95
C ASP A 48 25.35 -16.07 -13.13
N ALA A 49 25.28 -15.96 -11.80
CA ALA A 49 25.36 -17.09 -10.88
C ALA A 49 23.98 -17.71 -10.57
N LEU A 50 22.90 -17.01 -10.90
CA LEU A 50 21.54 -17.35 -10.48
C LEU A 50 21.06 -18.68 -11.09
N SER A 51 20.64 -19.62 -10.27
CA SER A 51 19.90 -20.81 -10.67
C SER A 51 18.41 -20.64 -10.32
N VAL A 52 17.58 -20.48 -11.34
CA VAL A 52 16.20 -19.98 -11.21
C VAL A 52 15.21 -21.03 -10.70
N GLY A 53 14.47 -20.70 -9.67
CA GLY A 53 13.29 -21.42 -9.22
C GLY A 53 12.27 -20.51 -8.52
N ALA A 54 11.61 -19.62 -9.26
CA ALA A 54 10.52 -18.82 -8.69
C ALA A 54 9.21 -19.60 -8.68
N VAL A 55 8.52 -19.67 -7.54
CA VAL A 55 7.21 -20.34 -7.37
C VAL A 55 6.16 -19.33 -6.92
N LEU A 56 5.04 -19.30 -7.61
CA LEU A 56 3.85 -18.54 -7.20
C LEU A 56 2.92 -19.46 -6.42
N GLU A 57 2.66 -19.15 -5.15
CA GLU A 57 1.72 -19.93 -4.35
C GLU A 57 0.27 -19.68 -4.74
N ALA A 58 -0.54 -20.73 -4.79
CA ALA A 58 -1.96 -20.64 -5.06
C ALA A 58 -2.69 -19.89 -3.92
N ASN A 59 -3.60 -18.98 -4.30
CA ASN A 59 -4.43 -18.19 -3.38
C ASN A 59 -3.69 -17.26 -2.40
N THR A 60 -2.40 -17.02 -2.58
CA THR A 60 -1.67 -15.99 -1.88
C THR A 60 -1.50 -14.76 -2.77
N ASN A 61 -1.41 -13.59 -2.16
CA ASN A 61 -1.07 -12.36 -2.88
C ASN A 61 0.45 -12.20 -3.06
N VAL A 62 1.21 -13.12 -2.51
CA VAL A 62 2.66 -13.06 -2.43
C VAL A 62 3.26 -14.19 -3.25
N PRO A 63 4.03 -13.90 -4.31
CA PRO A 63 4.89 -14.89 -4.95
C PRO A 63 5.99 -15.29 -3.97
N THR A 64 6.28 -16.57 -3.86
CA THR A 64 7.43 -17.06 -3.11
C THR A 64 8.51 -17.49 -4.08
N GLY A 65 9.70 -16.95 -3.93
CA GLY A 65 10.89 -17.33 -4.68
C GLY A 65 11.74 -18.29 -3.85
N VAL A 66 12.18 -19.37 -4.45
CA VAL A 66 13.22 -20.24 -3.92
C VAL A 66 14.33 -20.25 -4.97
N GLY A 67 15.03 -19.13 -5.09
CA GLY A 67 16.24 -19.04 -5.90
C GLY A 67 17.43 -19.28 -5.02
N GLU A 68 18.29 -20.21 -5.40
CA GLU A 68 19.61 -20.31 -4.80
C GLU A 68 20.54 -19.43 -5.64
N GLY A 69 21.05 -18.35 -5.06
CA GLY A 69 22.16 -17.62 -5.63
C GLY A 69 23.35 -18.58 -5.77
N GLY A 70 23.88 -18.70 -6.97
CA GLY A 70 24.95 -19.67 -7.25
C GLY A 70 26.30 -19.35 -6.58
N ASP A 71 26.40 -18.22 -5.89
CA ASP A 71 27.58 -17.80 -5.12
C ASP A 71 27.14 -17.35 -3.72
N ASP A 72 27.42 -18.16 -2.70
CA ASP A 72 27.12 -17.88 -1.28
C ASP A 72 27.79 -16.56 -0.77
N THR A 73 28.63 -15.91 -1.60
CA THR A 73 29.27 -14.63 -1.26
C THR A 73 28.47 -13.42 -1.70
N LEU A 74 27.41 -13.60 -2.51
CA LEU A 74 26.54 -12.54 -3.01
C LEU A 74 25.21 -12.55 -2.26
N ASP A 75 25.11 -11.71 -1.25
CA ASP A 75 23.89 -11.56 -0.44
C ASP A 75 22.86 -10.70 -1.18
N TYR A 76 21.72 -11.30 -1.53
CA TYR A 76 20.63 -10.66 -2.25
C TYR A 76 20.16 -9.36 -1.61
N ASP A 77 19.99 -9.34 -0.30
CA ASP A 77 19.44 -8.18 0.42
C ASP A 77 20.43 -7.01 0.49
N SER A 78 21.73 -7.25 0.25
CA SER A 78 22.77 -6.23 0.26
C SER A 78 23.08 -5.63 -1.11
N ILE A 79 22.63 -6.26 -2.20
CA ILE A 79 22.88 -5.82 -3.58
C ILE A 79 21.76 -4.90 -4.03
N LEU A 80 22.08 -3.71 -4.57
CA LEU A 80 21.11 -2.70 -5.01
C LEU A 80 20.23 -2.17 -3.86
N ASP A 81 20.77 -2.01 -2.65
CA ASP A 81 20.08 -1.33 -1.55
C ASP A 81 20.53 0.14 -1.47
N ALA A 82 19.71 1.04 -1.97
CA ALA A 82 20.05 2.46 -2.07
C ALA A 82 20.01 3.20 -0.71
N ASN A 83 19.21 2.70 0.24
CA ASN A 83 18.91 3.46 1.47
C ASN A 83 19.02 2.64 2.78
N GLY A 84 19.50 1.42 2.73
CA GLY A 84 19.57 0.52 3.88
C GLY A 84 18.22 -0.05 4.31
N ALA A 85 17.17 0.14 3.48
CA ALA A 85 15.82 -0.36 3.71
C ALA A 85 15.28 -1.18 2.52
N GLY A 86 16.18 -1.68 1.67
CA GLY A 86 15.86 -2.53 0.55
C GLY A 86 15.33 -1.80 -0.70
N LEU A 87 15.49 -0.49 -0.80
CA LEU A 87 15.07 0.27 -1.99
C LEU A 87 16.02 0.00 -3.17
N MET A 88 15.52 -0.76 -4.16
CA MET A 88 16.31 -1.27 -5.27
C MET A 88 16.25 -0.38 -6.52
N ALA A 89 15.05 0.02 -6.92
CA ALA A 89 14.81 0.67 -8.20
C ALA A 89 13.55 1.53 -8.18
N ARG A 90 13.34 2.29 -9.26
CA ARG A 90 12.11 2.99 -9.58
C ARG A 90 11.50 2.41 -10.85
N LEU A 91 10.20 2.10 -10.85
CA LEU A 91 9.47 1.64 -12.04
C LEU A 91 8.47 2.71 -12.48
N ARG A 92 8.55 3.09 -13.76
CA ARG A 92 7.58 3.98 -14.42
C ARG A 92 6.84 3.25 -15.54
N ILE A 93 5.50 3.37 -15.59
CA ILE A 93 4.66 2.87 -16.67
C ILE A 93 3.78 4.04 -17.16
N PRO A 94 4.20 4.79 -18.19
CA PRO A 94 3.48 5.98 -18.64
C PRO A 94 2.03 5.71 -19.06
N ALA A 95 1.76 4.57 -19.70
CA ALA A 95 0.42 4.20 -20.18
C ALA A 95 -0.65 4.20 -19.08
N ILE A 96 -0.28 3.92 -17.84
CA ILE A 96 -1.19 3.89 -16.68
C ILE A 96 -0.84 4.95 -15.63
N ASN A 97 0.05 5.89 -15.97
CA ASN A 97 0.54 6.93 -15.05
C ASN A 97 1.02 6.35 -13.71
N LEU A 98 1.84 5.29 -13.77
CA LEU A 98 2.42 4.63 -12.62
C LEU A 98 3.88 5.06 -12.46
N ASP A 99 4.27 5.34 -11.21
CA ASP A 99 5.61 5.75 -10.82
C ASP A 99 5.81 5.32 -9.37
N LEU A 100 6.51 4.21 -9.15
CA LEU A 100 6.59 3.53 -7.85
C LEU A 100 8.00 3.04 -7.55
N PRO A 101 8.39 3.03 -6.26
CA PRO A 101 9.61 2.38 -5.80
C PRO A 101 9.49 0.86 -5.87
N VAL A 102 10.62 0.21 -6.13
CA VAL A 102 10.78 -1.25 -6.12
C VAL A 102 11.74 -1.61 -4.99
N TYR A 103 11.34 -2.57 -4.18
CA TYR A 103 12.09 -3.04 -3.01
C TYR A 103 12.49 -4.50 -3.17
N HIS A 104 13.41 -4.96 -2.31
CA HIS A 104 13.76 -6.37 -2.19
C HIS A 104 12.60 -7.19 -1.64
N GLY A 105 12.44 -8.39 -2.19
CA GLY A 105 11.47 -9.37 -1.71
C GLY A 105 10.02 -9.02 -2.02
N THR A 106 9.14 -9.92 -1.67
CA THR A 106 7.70 -9.83 -1.94
C THR A 106 6.87 -10.13 -0.69
N SER A 107 7.40 -9.78 0.50
CA SER A 107 6.65 -9.90 1.75
C SER A 107 5.42 -8.97 1.74
N ASP A 108 4.42 -9.30 2.56
CA ASP A 108 3.24 -8.43 2.71
C ASP A 108 3.64 -7.00 3.12
N GLU A 109 4.64 -6.85 3.98
CA GLU A 109 5.16 -5.56 4.42
C GLU A 109 5.76 -4.77 3.24
N THR A 110 6.64 -5.40 2.45
CA THR A 110 7.23 -4.82 1.24
C THR A 110 6.14 -4.35 0.26
N LEU A 111 5.17 -5.22 -0.03
CA LEU A 111 4.13 -4.94 -1.02
C LEU A 111 3.10 -3.90 -0.57
N LEU A 112 3.04 -3.55 0.72
CA LEU A 112 2.27 -2.42 1.22
C LEU A 112 3.00 -1.08 1.04
N GLU A 113 4.34 -1.08 1.01
CA GLU A 113 5.15 0.12 0.82
C GLU A 113 5.34 0.48 -0.65
N GLY A 114 5.53 -0.53 -1.52
CA GLY A 114 5.79 -0.33 -2.94
C GLY A 114 5.64 -1.60 -3.76
N LEU A 115 6.44 -1.70 -4.80
CA LEU A 115 6.59 -2.91 -5.60
C LEU A 115 7.70 -3.77 -5.01
N GLY A 116 7.62 -5.07 -5.18
CA GLY A 116 8.61 -6.02 -4.69
C GLY A 116 9.29 -6.77 -5.82
N HIS A 117 10.61 -6.90 -5.77
CA HIS A 117 11.36 -7.79 -6.65
C HIS A 117 11.27 -9.21 -6.12
N LEU A 118 10.90 -10.16 -6.97
CA LEU A 118 10.80 -11.56 -6.60
C LEU A 118 12.20 -12.18 -6.48
N GLU A 119 12.59 -12.46 -5.25
CA GLU A 119 13.83 -13.19 -4.96
C GLU A 119 13.89 -14.52 -5.75
N GLY A 120 15.07 -14.88 -6.22
CA GLY A 120 15.25 -16.05 -7.09
C GLY A 120 15.00 -15.78 -8.57
N THR A 121 14.65 -14.54 -8.95
CA THR A 121 14.69 -14.08 -10.33
C THR A 121 15.86 -13.11 -10.54
N SER A 122 16.20 -12.82 -11.80
CA SER A 122 17.32 -11.91 -12.08
C SER A 122 17.06 -10.52 -11.49
N LEU A 123 18.09 -9.89 -10.91
CA LEU A 123 18.03 -8.50 -10.50
C LEU A 123 17.78 -7.57 -11.71
N PRO A 124 17.07 -6.44 -11.54
CA PRO A 124 16.55 -5.66 -12.66
C PRO A 124 17.60 -4.69 -13.28
N VAL A 125 18.80 -5.22 -13.53
CA VAL A 125 19.91 -4.49 -14.17
C VAL A 125 20.07 -4.83 -15.65
N GLY A 126 19.17 -5.63 -16.21
CA GLY A 126 19.21 -6.08 -17.59
C GLY A 126 20.30 -7.12 -17.83
N GLY A 127 20.47 -7.47 -19.11
CA GLY A 127 21.44 -8.46 -19.57
C GLY A 127 20.81 -9.56 -20.40
N GLU A 128 21.56 -10.11 -21.34
CA GLU A 128 21.08 -11.25 -22.16
C GLU A 128 20.89 -12.50 -21.31
N GLY A 129 19.75 -13.16 -21.48
CA GLY A 129 19.42 -14.38 -20.73
C GLY A 129 18.87 -14.08 -19.32
N THR A 130 18.52 -12.84 -19.01
CA THR A 130 17.95 -12.46 -17.71
C THR A 130 16.44 -12.25 -17.80
N ARG A 131 15.75 -12.47 -16.66
CA ARG A 131 14.37 -12.07 -16.45
C ARG A 131 14.19 -11.63 -15.00
N ALA A 132 13.97 -10.33 -14.80
CA ALA A 132 13.55 -9.80 -13.52
C ALA A 132 12.03 -9.90 -13.37
N VAL A 133 11.54 -10.24 -12.17
CA VAL A 133 10.11 -10.28 -11.87
C VAL A 133 9.79 -9.28 -10.78
N ILE A 134 8.90 -8.34 -11.10
CA ILE A 134 8.44 -7.29 -10.20
C ILE A 134 6.96 -7.48 -9.91
N THR A 135 6.64 -7.56 -8.63
CA THR A 135 5.28 -7.84 -8.15
C THR A 135 4.68 -6.62 -7.46
N GLY A 136 3.39 -6.44 -7.60
CA GLY A 136 2.65 -5.42 -6.87
C GLY A 136 1.21 -5.84 -6.58
N HIS A 137 0.67 -5.34 -5.49
CA HIS A 137 -0.73 -5.56 -5.13
C HIS A 137 -1.70 -4.97 -6.15
N ARG A 138 -2.90 -5.54 -6.21
CA ARG A 138 -4.01 -5.04 -7.01
C ARG A 138 -5.25 -4.85 -6.16
N GLY A 139 -5.85 -3.63 -6.24
CA GLY A 139 -7.12 -3.36 -5.56
C GLY A 139 -7.00 -3.09 -4.07
N LEU A 140 -5.85 -2.63 -3.58
CA LEU A 140 -5.74 -2.10 -2.22
C LEU A 140 -6.65 -0.87 -2.08
N ALA A 141 -7.28 -0.73 -0.92
CA ALA A 141 -8.15 0.40 -0.64
C ALA A 141 -7.39 1.73 -0.44
N ASP A 142 -6.10 1.63 -0.13
CA ASP A 142 -5.21 2.71 0.30
C ASP A 142 -4.00 2.92 -0.61
N ALA A 143 -3.86 2.15 -1.70
CA ALA A 143 -2.77 2.33 -2.66
C ALA A 143 -3.18 1.87 -4.07
N ARG A 144 -2.67 2.55 -5.10
CA ARG A 144 -2.95 2.16 -6.49
C ARG A 144 -2.13 0.94 -6.91
N MET A 145 -0.85 0.88 -6.56
CA MET A 145 0.07 -0.19 -6.95
C MET A 145 -0.16 -0.66 -8.40
N PHE A 146 -0.27 -1.96 -8.65
CA PHE A 146 -0.57 -2.54 -9.95
C PHE A 146 -2.09 -2.69 -10.25
N THR A 147 -2.94 -1.85 -9.63
CA THR A 147 -4.40 -1.90 -9.83
C THR A 147 -4.78 -1.81 -11.31
N ASP A 148 -4.10 -0.96 -12.06
CA ASP A 148 -4.39 -0.68 -13.46
C ASP A 148 -3.49 -1.47 -14.45
N LEU A 149 -2.68 -2.43 -13.98
CA LEU A 149 -1.75 -3.20 -14.83
C LEU A 149 -2.45 -3.93 -15.98
N ASN A 150 -3.73 -4.27 -15.82
CA ASN A 150 -4.55 -4.87 -16.88
C ASN A 150 -4.87 -3.93 -18.04
N GLN A 151 -4.55 -2.65 -17.95
CA GLN A 151 -4.74 -1.65 -19.02
C GLN A 151 -3.48 -1.50 -19.87
N VAL A 152 -2.38 -2.11 -19.46
CA VAL A 152 -1.13 -2.09 -20.24
C VAL A 152 -1.29 -3.05 -21.42
N GLU A 153 -0.99 -2.55 -22.62
CA GLU A 153 -1.16 -3.27 -23.88
C GLU A 153 0.18 -3.63 -24.52
N VAL A 154 0.16 -4.59 -25.43
CA VAL A 154 1.34 -4.92 -26.23
C VAL A 154 1.73 -3.71 -27.08
N GLY A 155 2.99 -3.31 -26.99
CA GLY A 155 3.55 -2.12 -27.64
C GLY A 155 3.81 -0.96 -26.67
N ASP A 156 3.15 -0.94 -25.51
CA ASP A 156 3.46 0.03 -24.45
C ASP A 156 4.88 -0.16 -23.93
N THR A 157 5.40 0.87 -23.28
CA THR A 157 6.73 0.82 -22.64
C THR A 157 6.64 1.05 -21.16
N PHE A 158 7.58 0.47 -20.44
CA PHE A 158 7.87 0.81 -19.06
C PHE A 158 9.37 0.99 -18.85
N VAL A 159 9.74 1.76 -17.84
CA VAL A 159 11.13 2.16 -17.58
C VAL A 159 11.50 1.78 -16.16
N ILE A 160 12.68 1.18 -16.01
CA ILE A 160 13.31 0.92 -14.71
C ILE A 160 14.50 1.84 -14.60
N GLU A 161 14.54 2.64 -13.54
CA GLU A 161 15.70 3.40 -13.12
C GLU A 161 16.35 2.64 -11.96
N VAL A 162 17.59 2.20 -12.13
CA VAL A 162 18.31 1.39 -11.16
C VAL A 162 19.76 1.87 -11.05
N PHE A 163 20.16 2.37 -9.90
CA PHE A 163 21.51 2.80 -9.58
C PHE A 163 22.18 3.67 -10.66
N GLY A 164 21.41 4.62 -11.23
CA GLY A 164 21.87 5.54 -12.27
C GLY A 164 21.73 5.02 -13.70
N GLU A 165 21.35 3.76 -13.89
CA GLU A 165 21.01 3.22 -15.21
C GLU A 165 19.51 3.36 -15.52
N VAL A 166 19.19 3.57 -16.81
CA VAL A 166 17.84 3.69 -17.33
C VAL A 166 17.57 2.60 -18.33
N LEU A 167 16.65 1.73 -18.01
CA LEU A 167 16.33 0.52 -18.76
C LEU A 167 14.89 0.61 -19.27
N THR A 168 14.73 0.77 -20.59
CA THR A 168 13.39 0.78 -21.23
C THR A 168 13.04 -0.59 -21.75
N TYR A 169 11.85 -1.05 -21.41
CA TYR A 169 11.27 -2.31 -21.87
C TYR A 169 10.00 -2.06 -22.66
N ARG A 170 9.82 -2.76 -23.78
CA ARG A 170 8.60 -2.74 -24.57
C ARG A 170 7.80 -4.01 -24.33
N VAL A 171 6.55 -3.86 -23.95
CA VAL A 171 5.62 -4.96 -23.74
C VAL A 171 5.38 -5.71 -25.04
N PHE A 172 5.63 -7.01 -25.03
CA PHE A 172 5.38 -7.90 -26.17
C PHE A 172 4.38 -9.01 -25.84
N ASP A 173 4.12 -9.27 -24.56
CA ASP A 173 3.19 -10.31 -24.11
C ASP A 173 2.41 -9.88 -22.86
N THR A 174 1.10 -10.12 -22.87
CA THR A 174 0.23 -9.94 -21.72
C THR A 174 -0.67 -11.15 -21.59
N LYS A 175 -0.68 -11.80 -20.43
CA LYS A 175 -1.47 -13.00 -20.20
C LYS A 175 -1.99 -13.11 -18.77
N VAL A 176 -3.03 -13.91 -18.62
CA VAL A 176 -3.56 -14.32 -17.32
C VAL A 176 -3.29 -15.79 -17.13
N VAL A 177 -2.64 -16.14 -16.03
CA VAL A 177 -2.19 -17.51 -15.73
C VAL A 177 -2.68 -17.95 -14.35
N GLU A 178 -2.67 -19.27 -14.12
CA GLU A 178 -2.84 -19.82 -12.79
C GLU A 178 -1.61 -19.51 -11.91
N PRO A 179 -1.75 -19.46 -10.59
CA PRO A 179 -0.66 -19.09 -9.68
C PRO A 179 0.54 -20.05 -9.71
N ASP A 180 0.34 -21.30 -10.07
CA ASP A 180 1.36 -22.35 -10.15
C ASP A 180 2.04 -22.44 -11.54
N GLU A 181 1.63 -21.61 -12.49
CA GLU A 181 2.21 -21.58 -13.84
C GLU A 181 3.50 -20.75 -13.87
N THR A 182 4.57 -21.30 -13.26
CA THR A 182 5.86 -20.62 -13.08
C THR A 182 6.77 -20.64 -14.32
N GLU A 183 6.49 -21.50 -15.29
CA GLU A 183 7.25 -21.58 -16.56
C GLU A 183 7.32 -20.21 -17.27
N ALA A 184 6.27 -19.40 -17.14
CA ALA A 184 6.21 -18.07 -17.74
C ALA A 184 7.16 -17.05 -17.11
N LEU A 185 7.75 -17.36 -15.95
CA LEU A 185 8.68 -16.49 -15.22
C LEU A 185 10.16 -16.89 -15.44
N ARG A 186 10.42 -17.96 -16.17
CA ARG A 186 11.80 -18.39 -16.44
C ARG A 186 12.50 -17.47 -17.40
N ALA A 187 13.78 -17.26 -17.18
CA ALA A 187 14.65 -16.55 -18.12
C ALA A 187 14.70 -17.26 -19.47
N GLU A 188 14.77 -16.49 -20.55
CA GLU A 188 14.87 -16.98 -21.91
C GLU A 188 16.26 -16.65 -22.49
N GLN A 189 16.93 -17.67 -23.03
CA GLN A 189 18.28 -17.48 -23.56
C GLN A 189 18.33 -16.40 -24.64
N GLY A 190 19.28 -15.48 -24.53
CA GLY A 190 19.52 -14.42 -25.49
C GLY A 190 18.52 -13.26 -25.45
N ARG A 191 17.60 -13.25 -24.46
CA ARG A 191 16.64 -12.15 -24.28
C ARG A 191 16.88 -11.46 -22.94
N ASP A 192 16.64 -10.16 -22.90
CA ASP A 192 16.64 -9.33 -21.70
C ASP A 192 15.19 -8.97 -21.38
N LEU A 193 14.63 -9.59 -20.34
CA LEU A 193 13.21 -9.56 -20.04
C LEU A 193 12.90 -9.02 -18.64
N VAL A 194 11.78 -8.36 -18.52
CA VAL A 194 11.16 -8.04 -17.23
C VAL A 194 9.68 -8.45 -17.28
N THR A 195 9.22 -9.11 -16.23
CA THR A 195 7.80 -9.48 -16.08
C THR A 195 7.21 -8.78 -14.86
N LEU A 196 6.14 -8.03 -15.08
CA LEU A 196 5.34 -7.38 -14.03
C LEU A 196 4.19 -8.30 -13.68
N VAL A 197 3.98 -8.53 -12.36
CA VAL A 197 3.01 -9.53 -11.86
C VAL A 197 2.04 -8.90 -10.89
N THR A 198 0.75 -9.19 -11.07
CA THR A 198 -0.28 -8.83 -10.09
C THR A 198 -1.42 -9.84 -10.06
N CYS A 199 -2.26 -9.76 -9.03
CA CYS A 199 -3.38 -10.68 -8.83
C CYS A 199 -4.64 -10.28 -9.62
N THR A 200 -5.45 -11.28 -10.00
CA THR A 200 -6.75 -11.09 -10.67
C THR A 200 -7.68 -12.28 -10.38
N PRO A 201 -9.04 -12.14 -10.46
CA PRO A 201 -9.81 -10.90 -10.45
C PRO A 201 -9.69 -10.15 -9.12
N LEU A 202 -10.02 -8.85 -9.14
CA LEU A 202 -10.00 -8.00 -7.93
C LEU A 202 -10.79 -8.63 -6.78
N GLY A 203 -10.14 -8.78 -5.62
CA GLY A 203 -10.74 -9.32 -4.40
C GLY A 203 -10.89 -10.84 -4.36
N ILE A 204 -10.69 -11.57 -5.49
CA ILE A 204 -10.73 -13.04 -5.56
C ILE A 204 -9.30 -13.59 -5.64
N ASN A 205 -8.44 -12.98 -6.47
CA ASN A 205 -6.98 -13.22 -6.57
C ASN A 205 -6.58 -14.66 -6.97
N THR A 206 -7.45 -15.37 -7.70
CA THR A 206 -7.22 -16.76 -8.11
C THR A 206 -6.23 -16.91 -9.25
N HIS A 207 -5.96 -15.87 -10.00
CA HIS A 207 -5.05 -15.87 -11.14
C HIS A 207 -4.03 -14.75 -11.02
N ARG A 208 -3.06 -14.72 -11.94
CA ARG A 208 -2.04 -13.67 -12.05
C ARG A 208 -2.11 -13.04 -13.44
N ILE A 209 -2.02 -11.70 -13.49
CA ILE A 209 -1.74 -10.97 -14.72
C ILE A 209 -0.23 -10.88 -14.83
N LEU A 210 0.30 -11.30 -15.97
CA LEU A 210 1.68 -11.14 -16.36
C LEU A 210 1.75 -10.15 -17.51
N VAL A 211 2.59 -9.12 -17.36
CA VAL A 211 2.94 -8.17 -18.42
C VAL A 211 4.44 -8.29 -18.63
N THR A 212 4.85 -8.83 -19.79
CA THR A 212 6.26 -9.07 -20.08
C THR A 212 6.77 -8.10 -21.12
N GLY A 213 7.85 -7.39 -20.78
CA GLY A 213 8.57 -6.50 -21.67
C GLY A 213 9.95 -7.05 -22.02
N GLU A 214 10.40 -6.72 -23.22
CA GLU A 214 11.75 -6.97 -23.72
C GLU A 214 12.52 -5.65 -23.83
N ARG A 215 13.78 -5.69 -23.50
CA ARG A 215 14.69 -4.54 -23.49
C ARG A 215 14.74 -3.84 -24.83
N VAL A 216 14.63 -2.51 -24.83
CA VAL A 216 14.79 -1.66 -26.01
C VAL A 216 16.22 -1.14 -26.09
N TYR A 217 16.89 -1.41 -27.19
CA TYR A 217 18.24 -0.92 -27.46
C TYR A 217 18.29 -0.02 -28.70
N PRO A 218 18.97 1.14 -28.65
CA PRO A 218 19.42 1.84 -27.43
C PRO A 218 18.22 2.34 -26.62
N THR A 219 18.44 2.66 -25.34
CA THR A 219 17.43 3.35 -24.50
C THR A 219 16.98 4.63 -25.21
N PRO A 220 15.65 4.86 -25.35
CA PRO A 220 15.13 6.08 -25.95
C PRO A 220 15.62 7.35 -25.23
N GLN A 221 15.96 8.38 -25.99
CA GLN A 221 16.49 9.62 -25.44
C GLN A 221 15.49 10.31 -24.49
N GLU A 222 14.20 10.22 -24.78
CA GLU A 222 13.13 10.74 -23.92
C GLU A 222 13.11 10.09 -22.52
N ASP A 223 13.44 8.80 -22.41
CA ASP A 223 13.51 8.11 -21.14
C ASP A 223 14.77 8.48 -20.36
N LEU A 224 15.88 8.68 -21.07
CA LEU A 224 17.13 9.19 -20.46
C LEU A 224 16.96 10.62 -19.96
N ASP A 225 16.30 11.48 -20.71
CA ASP A 225 16.07 12.89 -20.35
C ASP A 225 15.09 13.00 -19.17
N ALA A 226 14.18 12.05 -19.04
CA ALA A 226 13.21 11.98 -17.95
C ALA A 226 13.71 11.21 -16.70
N ALA A 227 14.94 10.69 -16.76
CA ALA A 227 15.55 10.00 -15.62
C ALA A 227 15.81 10.99 -14.47
N GLY A 228 15.45 10.57 -13.26
CA GLY A 228 15.58 11.43 -12.07
C GLY A 228 14.56 12.58 -11.98
N ASP A 229 13.65 12.71 -12.95
CA ASP A 229 12.58 13.70 -12.85
C ASP A 229 11.74 13.46 -11.58
N PRO A 230 11.32 14.54 -10.90
CA PRO A 230 10.45 14.41 -9.74
C PRO A 230 9.18 13.64 -10.11
N PRO A 231 8.74 12.70 -9.26
CA PRO A 231 7.49 11.99 -9.49
C PRO A 231 6.29 12.95 -9.49
N THR A 232 5.21 12.56 -10.16
CA THR A 232 3.97 13.31 -10.09
C THR A 232 3.41 13.28 -8.68
N VAL A 233 3.69 14.34 -7.92
CA VAL A 233 3.13 14.50 -6.56
C VAL A 233 1.60 14.58 -6.66
N PRO A 234 0.84 13.85 -5.84
CA PRO A 234 -0.60 13.94 -5.84
C PRO A 234 -1.04 15.39 -5.61
N SER A 235 -2.00 15.87 -6.39
CA SER A 235 -2.49 17.24 -6.33
C SER A 235 -2.97 17.60 -4.92
N PHE A 236 -2.90 18.90 -4.60
CA PHE A 236 -3.33 19.40 -3.29
C PHE A 236 -4.72 18.85 -2.92
N PRO A 237 -4.91 18.30 -1.71
CA PRO A 237 -6.13 17.59 -1.32
C PRO A 237 -7.27 18.57 -1.02
N TRP A 238 -7.87 19.21 -2.03
CA TRP A 238 -9.00 20.15 -1.89
C TRP A 238 -10.20 19.52 -1.18
N TRP A 239 -10.36 18.19 -1.30
CA TRP A 239 -11.37 17.46 -0.55
C TRP A 239 -11.17 17.53 0.96
N ALA A 240 -9.91 17.61 1.45
CA ALA A 240 -9.61 17.77 2.87
C ALA A 240 -10.06 19.16 3.38
N VAL A 241 -9.88 20.19 2.56
CA VAL A 241 -10.38 21.55 2.88
C VAL A 241 -11.91 21.55 2.96
N GLY A 242 -12.58 20.87 2.01
CA GLY A 242 -14.04 20.71 2.03
C GLY A 242 -14.54 19.98 3.29
N LEU A 243 -13.86 18.90 3.69
CA LEU A 243 -14.17 18.18 4.92
C LEU A 243 -13.95 19.06 6.16
N ALA A 244 -12.82 19.75 6.25
CA ALA A 244 -12.52 20.64 7.37
C ALA A 244 -13.57 21.77 7.49
N ALA A 245 -13.94 22.39 6.37
CA ALA A 245 -15.00 23.40 6.33
C ALA A 245 -16.36 22.81 6.77
N GLY A 246 -16.68 21.60 6.32
CA GLY A 246 -17.89 20.88 6.76
C GLY A 246 -17.90 20.62 8.26
N PHE A 247 -16.80 20.18 8.85
CA PHE A 247 -16.68 19.98 10.29
C PHE A 247 -16.85 21.29 11.07
N VAL A 248 -16.25 22.39 10.59
CA VAL A 248 -16.41 23.72 11.20
C VAL A 248 -17.89 24.16 11.16
N LEU A 249 -18.56 24.00 10.03
CA LEU A 249 -19.98 24.34 9.89
C LEU A 249 -20.88 23.50 10.80
N VAL A 250 -20.64 22.19 10.88
CA VAL A 250 -21.37 21.30 11.79
C VAL A 250 -21.08 21.67 13.24
N GLY A 251 -19.83 21.95 13.59
CA GLY A 251 -19.46 22.40 14.93
C GLY A 251 -20.15 23.72 15.33
N LEU A 252 -20.18 24.70 14.41
CA LEU A 252 -20.89 25.95 14.60
C LEU A 252 -22.40 25.75 14.74
N TYR A 253 -22.98 24.87 13.92
CA TYR A 253 -24.40 24.54 14.01
C TYR A 253 -24.75 23.91 15.37
N VAL A 254 -23.97 22.89 15.81
CA VAL A 254 -24.17 22.23 17.11
C VAL A 254 -23.97 23.21 18.26
N TRP A 255 -22.93 24.05 18.19
CA TRP A 255 -22.69 25.09 19.19
C TRP A 255 -23.86 26.07 19.29
N ARG A 256 -24.37 26.54 18.15
CA ARG A 256 -25.49 27.44 18.09
C ARG A 256 -26.82 26.81 18.52
N SER A 257 -27.07 25.53 18.18
CA SER A 257 -28.30 24.79 18.53
C SER A 257 -28.27 24.24 19.95
N GLY A 258 -27.08 24.02 20.52
CA GLY A 258 -26.88 23.49 21.88
C GLY A 258 -27.08 24.47 23.01
N TYR A 259 -27.26 25.78 22.72
CA TYR A 259 -27.59 26.79 23.75
C TYR A 259 -29.10 27.06 23.78
N PRO A 260 -29.87 26.45 24.70
CA PRO A 260 -31.25 26.83 24.87
C PRO A 260 -31.32 28.29 25.30
N PRO A 261 -32.28 29.10 24.78
CA PRO A 261 -32.41 30.50 25.18
C PRO A 261 -32.65 30.54 26.68
N ARG A 262 -31.81 31.28 27.39
CA ARG A 262 -32.00 31.54 28.81
C ARG A 262 -33.44 32.07 29.02
N LYS A 263 -34.30 31.24 29.62
CA LYS A 263 -35.64 31.65 30.03
C LYS A 263 -35.45 32.81 30.99
N ARG A 264 -35.85 34.04 30.56
CA ARG A 264 -36.00 35.20 31.44
C ARG A 264 -36.97 34.81 32.53
N GLY A 265 -36.47 34.63 33.75
CA GLY A 265 -37.28 34.30 34.91
C GLY A 265 -38.31 35.43 35.12
N THR A 266 -39.58 35.09 34.92
CA THR A 266 -40.70 35.93 35.32
C THR A 266 -40.69 35.98 36.83
N ARG A 267 -40.35 37.12 37.39
CA ARG A 267 -40.38 37.41 38.83
C ARG A 267 -41.84 37.35 39.29
N THR A 268 -42.28 36.21 39.78
CA THR A 268 -43.58 36.07 40.44
C THR A 268 -43.49 36.79 41.78
N ARG A 269 -44.31 37.87 41.89
CA ARG A 269 -44.54 38.56 43.14
C ARG A 269 -45.20 37.61 44.14
N THR A 270 -44.54 37.35 45.24
CA THR A 270 -45.05 36.60 46.38
C THR A 270 -46.13 37.41 47.05
N ALA A 271 -47.35 36.91 47.06
CA ALA A 271 -48.43 37.43 47.90
C ALA A 271 -48.36 36.68 49.23
N THR A 272 -48.43 37.42 50.31
CA THR A 272 -48.38 37.01 51.74
C THR A 272 -49.58 36.14 52.09
N PRO A 273 -49.41 35.05 52.89
CA PRO A 273 -50.54 34.23 53.34
C PRO A 273 -51.13 34.75 54.65
N ALA A 274 -52.45 34.75 54.73
CA ALA A 274 -53.23 34.92 55.98
C ALA A 274 -53.41 33.57 56.71
N ALA A 275 -53.48 33.63 58.03
CA ALA A 275 -53.38 32.57 59.02
C ALA A 275 -54.63 31.71 59.20
N THR A 276 -54.41 30.42 59.48
CA THR A 276 -54.98 29.39 60.39
C THR A 276 -56.51 29.37 60.66
N PRO A 277 -57.20 28.25 61.15
CA PRO A 277 -56.64 27.26 62.12
C PRO A 277 -57.05 25.75 61.89
N ASP A 278 -56.34 24.93 62.62
CA ASP A 278 -56.59 23.65 63.34
C ASP A 278 -57.75 22.71 62.94
N SER A 279 -57.43 21.44 62.85
CA SER A 279 -57.90 20.32 63.70
C SER A 279 -57.52 18.95 63.04
N ASP A 280 -56.69 18.25 63.74
CA ASP A 280 -56.95 17.00 64.49
C ASP A 280 -57.05 15.68 63.73
N SER A 281 -56.21 14.81 64.22
CA SER A 281 -56.33 13.36 64.41
C SER A 281 -56.20 12.38 63.26
N THR A 282 -55.28 11.53 63.50
CA THR A 282 -55.35 10.06 63.69
C THR A 282 -54.48 9.26 62.72
N GLN A 283 -53.41 8.77 63.28
CA GLN A 283 -52.74 7.52 62.87
C GLN A 283 -53.65 6.32 63.05
N PRO A 284 -53.44 5.18 62.40
CA PRO A 284 -52.37 4.30 62.87
C PRO A 284 -51.62 3.53 61.77
N GLN A 285 -50.49 3.05 62.22
CA GLN A 285 -49.61 2.02 61.73
C GLN A 285 -50.23 0.75 61.21
N VAL A 286 -49.46 -0.03 60.41
CA VAL A 286 -49.11 -1.46 60.61
C VAL A 286 -48.34 -1.97 59.38
N VAL A 287 -47.04 -2.23 59.51
CA VAL A 287 -46.31 -3.49 59.65
C VAL A 287 -46.08 -4.34 58.39
N SER A 288 -44.79 -4.52 58.09
CA SER A 288 -44.07 -5.78 57.96
C SER A 288 -44.18 -6.57 56.64
N SER A 289 -43.12 -6.77 55.97
CA SER A 289 -42.31 -8.02 55.93
C SER A 289 -41.49 -8.04 54.64
N GLY A 290 -40.20 -8.21 54.78
CA GLY A 290 -39.32 -8.68 53.71
C GLY A 290 -39.35 -10.22 53.69
N PRO A 291 -38.27 -10.93 53.36
CA PRO A 291 -37.44 -10.92 52.15
C PRO A 291 -37.45 -12.31 51.46
N ASN A 292 -36.78 -12.48 50.32
CA ASN A 292 -36.17 -13.74 49.85
C ASN A 292 -35.48 -13.41 48.50
N ASP A 293 -34.21 -13.34 48.36
CA ASP A 293 -33.17 -14.38 48.30
C ASP A 293 -33.59 -15.65 47.54
N VAL A 294 -33.00 -15.85 46.34
CA VAL A 294 -32.52 -17.13 45.81
C VAL A 294 -31.51 -16.90 44.68
N SER A 295 -30.32 -17.29 44.99
CA SER A 295 -29.19 -17.68 44.13
C SER A 295 -29.57 -18.76 43.14
N GLN A 296 -28.85 -18.85 42.05
CA GLN A 296 -28.25 -20.02 41.42
C GLN A 296 -27.80 -19.66 40.01
N GLN A 297 -26.53 -19.70 39.73
CA GLN A 297 -25.66 -20.85 39.50
C GLN A 297 -25.44 -21.16 38.04
N PHE A 298 -24.18 -20.99 37.60
CA PHE A 298 -23.58 -21.47 36.33
C PHE A 298 -23.74 -23.00 36.20
N PRO A 299 -23.59 -23.56 35.00
CA PRO A 299 -22.42 -24.40 34.82
C PRO A 299 -21.61 -24.18 33.54
N ASP A 300 -20.28 -24.40 33.67
CA ASP A 300 -19.31 -24.82 32.67
C ASP A 300 -19.74 -26.08 31.90
N ALA A 301 -19.25 -26.21 30.67
CA ALA A 301 -18.65 -27.44 30.14
C ALA A 301 -18.18 -27.22 28.67
N THR A 302 -16.90 -27.20 28.47
CA THR A 302 -16.02 -28.07 27.67
C THR A 302 -16.67 -29.00 26.64
N SER A 303 -16.32 -28.82 25.37
CA SER A 303 -15.66 -29.76 24.47
C SER A 303 -15.21 -29.05 23.20
#